data_362ca68f07cb867bd1ee874e1ab2f1a6
#
_entry.id   362ca68f07cb867bd1ee874e1ab2f1a6
#
_cell.length_a   1.000
_cell.length_b   1.000
_cell.length_c   1.000
_cell.angle_alpha   90.00
_cell.angle_beta   90.00
_cell.angle_gamma   90.00
#
_symmetry.space_group_name_H-M   'P 1'
#
loop_
_entity.id
_entity.type
_entity.pdbx_description
1 polymer ?
#
loop_
_entity_poly.entity_id
_entity_poly.type
_entity_poly.pdbx_seq_one_letter_code
_entity_poly.pdbx_strand_id
1 'polypeptide(L)'
;MGNNAPLFYEDPLHLLKGDGVWLEDLNKDRYLDLYNNVPCVGHANPRVVANLSEQAATLNVHSRYLHEGVIDYVERLVGLHHDGIESAILGCSGTEATEMALT
;
A
#
# COMPACT_ATOMS: atom_id res chain seq x y z
N MET A 1 -1.17 22.07 -6.05
CA MET A 1 -1.49 21.82 -4.63
C MET A 1 -1.99 23.12 -4.01
N GLY A 2 -2.93 23.09 -3.06
CA GLY A 2 -3.38 24.30 -2.36
C GLY A 2 -2.32 24.83 -1.39
N ASN A 3 -2.42 26.11 -1.03
CA ASN A 3 -1.45 26.79 -0.16
C ASN A 3 -1.28 26.16 1.23
N ASN A 4 -2.19 25.25 1.64
CA ASN A 4 -2.16 24.58 2.93
C ASN A 4 -1.77 23.09 2.82
N ALA A 5 -1.26 22.63 1.67
CA ALA A 5 -0.78 21.26 1.53
C ALA A 5 0.51 21.11 2.37
N PRO A 6 0.55 20.22 3.37
CA PRO A 6 1.76 20.02 4.16
C PRO A 6 2.83 19.36 3.30
N LEU A 7 3.98 19.97 3.21
CA LEU A 7 5.18 19.41 2.60
C LEU A 7 6.20 19.15 3.71
N PHE A 8 7.04 18.14 3.56
CA PHE A 8 7.99 17.76 4.61
C PHE A 8 9.13 18.76 4.80
N TYR A 9 9.48 19.50 3.76
CA TYR A 9 10.65 20.39 3.78
C TYR A 9 10.27 21.78 3.28
N GLU A 10 10.99 22.81 3.75
CA GLU A 10 10.87 24.18 3.25
C GLU A 10 11.20 24.26 1.76
N ASP A 11 12.22 23.50 1.34
CA ASP A 11 12.55 23.24 -0.07
C ASP A 11 12.14 21.81 -0.42
N PRO A 12 10.95 21.60 -0.97
CA PRO A 12 10.36 20.29 -1.13
C PRO A 12 11.05 19.48 -2.22
N LEU A 13 11.33 18.21 -1.94
CA LEU A 13 11.86 17.27 -2.92
C LEU A 13 10.81 16.96 -3.99
N HIS A 14 11.22 17.08 -5.24
CA HIS A 14 10.40 16.68 -6.39
C HIS A 14 10.82 15.29 -6.87
N LEU A 15 10.26 14.27 -6.27
CA LEU A 15 10.58 12.88 -6.56
C LEU A 15 9.90 12.41 -7.86
N LEU A 16 10.65 11.68 -8.69
CA LEU A 16 10.18 11.14 -9.98
C LEU A 16 10.10 9.62 -9.99
N LYS A 17 10.99 8.95 -9.29
CA LYS A 17 11.14 7.50 -9.39
C LYS A 17 11.49 6.89 -8.05
N GLY A 18 10.98 5.67 -7.83
CA GLY A 18 11.41 4.80 -6.76
C GLY A 18 11.86 3.45 -7.31
N ASP A 19 12.90 2.86 -6.73
CA ASP A 19 13.43 1.55 -7.08
C ASP A 19 14.01 0.88 -5.83
N GLY A 20 13.39 -0.19 -5.38
CA GLY A 20 13.74 -0.82 -4.12
C GLY A 20 13.65 0.16 -2.96
N VAL A 21 14.77 0.48 -2.33
CA VAL A 21 14.86 1.42 -1.20
C VAL A 21 15.31 2.82 -1.62
N TRP A 22 15.44 3.08 -2.91
CA TRP A 22 15.96 4.34 -3.43
C TRP A 22 14.88 5.18 -4.09
N LEU A 23 14.92 6.48 -3.83
CA LEU A 23 14.15 7.51 -4.51
C LEU A 23 15.07 8.36 -5.38
N GLU A 24 14.57 8.86 -6.49
CA GLU A 24 15.29 9.74 -7.41
C GLU A 24 14.46 10.99 -7.69
N ASP A 25 15.08 12.16 -7.65
CA ASP A 25 14.45 13.43 -7.94
C ASP A 25 14.64 13.91 -9.40
N LEU A 26 14.16 15.11 -9.70
CA LEU A 26 14.30 15.77 -11.00
C LEU A 26 15.76 15.95 -11.44
N ASN A 27 16.68 16.12 -10.50
CA ASN A 27 18.10 16.34 -10.75
C ASN A 27 18.86 15.02 -10.88
N LYS A 28 18.18 13.87 -10.70
CA LYS A 28 18.74 12.52 -10.62
C LYS A 28 19.56 12.28 -9.34
N ASP A 29 19.37 13.11 -8.34
CA ASP A 29 19.90 12.85 -7.01
C ASP A 29 19.14 11.71 -6.36
N ARG A 30 19.87 10.84 -5.66
CA ARG A 30 19.30 9.63 -5.05
C ARG A 30 19.24 9.77 -3.53
N TYR A 31 18.11 9.37 -2.99
CA TYR A 31 17.82 9.39 -1.56
C TYR A 31 17.47 7.98 -1.08
N LEU A 32 18.04 7.58 0.04
CA LEU A 32 17.61 6.37 0.73
C LEU A 32 16.29 6.64 1.43
N ASP A 33 15.26 5.88 1.07
CA ASP A 33 13.94 6.00 1.69
C ASP A 33 13.89 5.29 3.04
N LEU A 34 13.91 6.08 4.10
CA LEU A 34 13.76 5.62 5.48
C LEU A 34 12.41 6.00 6.10
N TYR A 35 11.51 6.56 5.31
CA TYR A 35 10.23 7.06 5.80
C TYR A 35 9.02 6.34 5.23
N ASN A 36 8.96 6.12 3.91
CA ASN A 36 7.78 5.56 3.28
C ASN A 36 7.64 4.07 3.60
N ASN A 37 6.60 3.71 4.35
CA ASN A 37 6.33 2.35 4.79
C ASN A 37 5.28 1.61 3.94
N VAL A 38 4.56 2.30 3.07
CA VAL A 38 3.56 1.68 2.19
C VAL A 38 4.19 0.67 1.23
N PRO A 39 5.30 0.97 0.52
CA PRO A 39 5.97 -0.02 -0.29
C PRO A 39 6.89 -0.91 0.57
N CYS A 40 6.33 -1.70 1.49
CA CYS A 40 7.08 -2.51 2.46
C CYS A 40 8.05 -3.53 1.83
N VAL A 41 7.88 -3.87 0.56
CA VAL A 41 8.79 -4.74 -0.23
C VAL A 41 9.61 -3.95 -1.24
N GLY A 42 9.67 -2.64 -1.08
CA GLY A 42 10.40 -1.70 -1.93
C GLY A 42 9.56 -1.10 -3.06
N HIS A 43 10.00 0.08 -3.51
CA HIS A 43 9.38 0.79 -4.62
C HIS A 43 9.49 -0.03 -5.92
N ALA A 44 8.45 0.03 -6.73
CA ALA A 44 8.39 -0.62 -8.05
C ALA A 44 8.72 -2.13 -8.02
N ASN A 45 8.39 -2.83 -6.93
CA ASN A 45 8.63 -4.27 -6.85
C ASN A 45 7.97 -4.99 -8.01
N PRO A 46 8.73 -5.73 -8.85
CA PRO A 46 8.21 -6.26 -10.12
C PRO A 46 7.08 -7.28 -9.92
N ARG A 47 7.08 -8.04 -8.83
CA ARG A 47 6.00 -9.00 -8.55
C ARG A 47 4.70 -8.28 -8.18
N VAL A 48 4.79 -7.22 -7.38
CA VAL A 48 3.63 -6.41 -7.00
C VAL A 48 3.06 -5.72 -8.23
N VAL A 49 3.91 -5.10 -9.05
CA VAL A 49 3.50 -4.42 -10.29
C VAL A 49 2.83 -5.39 -11.25
N ALA A 50 3.40 -6.58 -11.47
CA ALA A 50 2.83 -7.59 -12.36
C ALA A 50 1.44 -8.04 -11.87
N ASN A 51 1.30 -8.40 -10.61
CA ASN A 51 0.03 -8.86 -10.04
C ASN A 51 -1.05 -7.76 -10.06
N LEU A 52 -0.69 -6.52 -9.76
CA LEU A 52 -1.63 -5.38 -9.86
C LEU A 52 -2.10 -5.17 -11.30
N SER A 53 -1.19 -5.23 -12.26
CA SER A 53 -1.51 -5.05 -13.68
C SER A 53 -2.40 -6.16 -14.21
N GLU A 54 -2.12 -7.41 -13.83
CA GLU A 54 -2.94 -8.57 -14.19
C GLU A 54 -4.35 -8.48 -13.61
N GLN A 55 -4.45 -8.15 -12.30
CA GLN A 55 -5.76 -8.01 -11.66
C GLN A 55 -6.56 -6.83 -12.23
N ALA A 56 -5.91 -5.69 -12.47
CA ALA A 56 -6.56 -4.54 -13.07
C ALA A 56 -7.07 -4.80 -14.48
N ALA A 57 -6.38 -5.66 -15.25
CA ALA A 57 -6.80 -6.08 -16.58
C ALA A 57 -7.91 -7.16 -16.57
N THR A 58 -8.10 -7.84 -15.44
CA THR A 58 -9.03 -8.97 -15.32
C THR A 58 -10.36 -8.56 -14.72
N LEU A 59 -10.35 -8.00 -13.53
CA LEU A 59 -11.57 -7.68 -12.78
C LEU A 59 -11.31 -6.67 -11.68
N ASN A 60 -12.19 -5.65 -11.62
CA ASN A 60 -12.27 -4.73 -10.49
C ASN A 60 -13.74 -4.58 -10.08
N VAL A 61 -14.11 -5.22 -8.99
CA VAL A 61 -15.48 -5.25 -8.48
C VAL A 61 -15.58 -4.76 -7.05
N HIS A 62 -16.79 -4.44 -6.65
CA HIS A 62 -17.13 -4.04 -5.29
C HIS A 62 -16.88 -5.20 -4.30
N SER A 63 -16.47 -4.89 -3.08
CA SER A 63 -16.20 -5.84 -1.99
C SER A 63 -17.41 -6.70 -1.55
N ARG A 64 -18.60 -6.41 -2.06
CA ARG A 64 -19.82 -7.22 -1.83
C ARG A 64 -19.95 -8.42 -2.74
N TYR A 65 -19.06 -8.57 -3.73
CA TYR A 65 -18.96 -9.78 -4.53
C TYR A 65 -17.89 -10.70 -3.95
N LEU A 66 -18.13 -11.99 -4.02
CA LEU A 66 -17.10 -12.97 -3.67
C LEU A 66 -15.99 -12.95 -4.73
N HIS A 67 -14.76 -12.99 -4.26
CA HIS A 67 -13.57 -13.04 -5.10
C HIS A 67 -12.54 -13.96 -4.45
N GLU A 68 -12.14 -15.02 -5.13
CA GLU A 68 -11.25 -16.06 -4.59
C GLU A 68 -9.96 -15.46 -4.01
N GLY A 69 -9.31 -14.56 -4.73
CA GLY A 69 -8.07 -13.92 -4.24
C GLY A 69 -8.24 -13.12 -2.94
N VAL A 70 -9.43 -12.60 -2.66
CA VAL A 70 -9.72 -11.93 -1.39
C VAL A 70 -9.94 -12.96 -0.28
N ILE A 71 -10.65 -14.04 -0.57
CA ILE A 71 -10.91 -15.14 0.37
C ILE A 71 -9.59 -15.78 0.79
N ASP A 72 -8.76 -16.19 -0.18
CA ASP A 72 -7.45 -16.78 0.05
C ASP A 72 -6.54 -15.86 0.88
N TYR A 73 -6.58 -14.56 0.59
CA TYR A 73 -5.80 -13.58 1.35
C TYR A 73 -6.26 -13.48 2.80
N VAL A 74 -7.57 -13.40 3.04
CA VAL A 74 -8.14 -13.32 4.40
C VAL A 74 -7.85 -14.59 5.19
N GLU A 75 -8.05 -15.76 4.61
CA GLU A 75 -7.75 -17.05 5.26
C GLU A 75 -6.28 -17.14 5.66
N ARG A 76 -5.38 -16.76 4.73
CA ARG A 76 -3.95 -16.73 5.00
C ARG A 76 -3.57 -15.71 6.07
N LEU A 77 -4.17 -14.52 6.04
CA LEU A 77 -3.92 -13.47 7.02
C LEU A 77 -4.34 -13.91 8.42
N VAL A 78 -5.55 -14.44 8.56
CA VAL A 78 -6.08 -14.97 9.82
C VAL A 78 -5.19 -16.09 10.35
N GLY A 79 -4.75 -17.00 9.48
CA GLY A 79 -3.87 -18.12 9.86
C GLY A 79 -2.46 -17.71 10.34
N LEU A 80 -2.05 -16.46 10.15
CA LEU A 80 -0.79 -15.91 10.68
C LEU A 80 -0.95 -15.31 12.09
N HIS A 81 -2.17 -15.16 12.56
CA HIS A 81 -2.45 -14.63 13.89
C HIS A 81 -2.60 -15.73 14.95
N HIS A 82 -2.62 -15.32 16.21
CA HIS A 82 -2.85 -16.22 17.35
C HIS A 82 -4.30 -16.74 17.38
N ASP A 83 -4.53 -17.81 18.11
CA ASP A 83 -5.85 -18.41 18.30
C ASP A 83 -6.87 -17.37 18.80
N GLY A 84 -8.07 -17.43 18.25
CA GLY A 84 -9.17 -16.52 18.57
C GLY A 84 -9.40 -15.40 17.56
N ILE A 85 -8.50 -15.22 16.58
CA ILE A 85 -8.74 -14.36 15.42
C ILE A 85 -9.25 -15.24 14.27
N GLU A 86 -10.54 -15.11 13.94
CA GLU A 86 -11.23 -15.98 12.98
C GLU A 86 -11.71 -15.25 11.73
N SER A 87 -11.60 -13.91 11.72
CA SER A 87 -12.08 -13.09 10.60
C SER A 87 -11.24 -11.83 10.44
N ALA A 88 -11.31 -11.21 9.25
CA ALA A 88 -10.71 -9.92 8.99
C ALA A 88 -11.66 -9.02 8.19
N ILE A 89 -11.60 -7.73 8.46
CA ILE A 89 -12.28 -6.69 7.68
C ILE A 89 -11.20 -5.85 7.01
N LEU A 90 -11.34 -5.66 5.70
CA LEU A 90 -10.38 -4.89 4.91
C LEU A 90 -10.88 -3.46 4.71
N GLY A 91 -10.05 -2.48 5.03
CA GLY A 91 -10.26 -1.06 4.78
C GLY A 91 -9.28 -0.51 3.74
N CYS A 92 -9.50 0.73 3.31
CA CYS A 92 -8.63 1.40 2.35
C CYS A 92 -7.48 2.16 3.01
N SER A 93 -7.53 2.34 4.32
CA SER A 93 -6.49 3.05 5.08
C SER A 93 -6.35 2.50 6.51
N GLY A 94 -5.18 2.75 7.12
CA GLY A 94 -4.98 2.41 8.53
C GLY A 94 -5.92 3.16 9.47
N THR A 95 -6.33 4.38 9.12
CA THR A 95 -7.33 5.15 9.89
C THR A 95 -8.68 4.44 9.89
N GLU A 96 -9.18 4.04 8.72
CA GLU A 96 -10.43 3.26 8.63
C GLU A 96 -10.33 1.94 9.42
N ALA A 97 -9.22 1.23 9.30
CA ALA A 97 -9.03 -0.01 10.04
C ALA A 97 -9.05 0.21 11.56
N THR A 98 -8.45 1.30 12.04
CA THR A 98 -8.46 1.68 13.45
C THR A 98 -9.88 2.05 13.92
N GLU A 99 -10.61 2.84 13.14
CA GLU A 99 -12.00 3.21 13.45
C GLU A 99 -12.89 1.94 13.53
N MET A 100 -12.77 1.03 12.58
CA MET A 100 -13.51 -0.23 12.58
C MET A 100 -13.17 -1.12 13.78
N ALA A 101 -11.94 -1.09 14.26
CA ALA A 101 -11.50 -1.89 15.40
C ALA A 101 -12.00 -1.33 16.76
N LEU A 102 -12.36 -0.04 16.81
CA LEU A 102 -12.81 0.63 18.02
C LEU A 102 -14.35 0.67 18.16
N THR A 103 -15.08 0.25 17.13
CA THR A 103 -16.55 0.21 17.12
C THR A 103 -17.08 -1.18 17.44
#